data_664deeb5fadcd0590a37f83a9de26254
#
_entry.id   664deeb5fadcd0590a37f83a9de26254
#
_cell.length_a   1.000
_cell.length_b   1.000
_cell.length_c   1.000
_cell.angle_alpha   90.00
_cell.angle_beta   90.00
_cell.angle_gamma   90.00
#
_symmetry.space_group_name_H-M   'P 1'
#
loop_
_entity.id
_entity.type
_entity.pdbx_description
1 polymer ?
#
loop_
_entity_poly.entity_id
_entity_poly.type
_entity_poly.pdbx_seq_one_letter_code
_entity_poly.pdbx_strand_id
1 'polypeptide(L)'
;LSVDGTPFDFRAGKPVGRDIDADDAQLRNCGGYDHNFCLPDTGDLYEAAVLSSPKSGITMKTLTTMPGVQLYTANFLGPWAGKGGTMYDKRGAVCLETQFYPNAMRCEGFRKPS
;
A
#
# COMPACT_ATOMS: atom_id res chain seq x y z
N LEU A 1 13.27 -7.41 -2.54
CA LEU A 1 14.04 -6.70 -1.50
C LEU A 1 13.44 -6.99 -0.14
N SER A 2 14.28 -7.12 0.91
CA SER A 2 13.81 -7.20 2.29
C SER A 2 13.27 -5.85 2.74
N VAL A 3 12.24 -5.86 3.59
CA VAL A 3 11.72 -4.67 4.26
C VAL A 3 12.40 -4.39 5.59
N ASP A 4 13.24 -5.33 6.09
CA ASP A 4 13.93 -5.22 7.38
C ASP A 4 14.69 -3.91 7.50
N GLY A 5 14.44 -3.18 8.60
CA GLY A 5 15.13 -1.92 8.89
C GLY A 5 14.82 -0.76 7.93
N THR A 6 13.78 -0.88 7.12
CA THR A 6 13.37 0.15 6.15
C THR A 6 12.07 0.82 6.58
N PRO A 7 11.72 1.99 6.00
CA PRO A 7 10.42 2.63 6.18
C PRO A 7 9.23 1.75 5.74
N PHE A 8 9.49 0.70 4.95
CA PHE A 8 8.48 -0.22 4.40
C PHE A 8 8.14 -1.40 5.32
N ASP A 9 8.78 -1.50 6.48
CA ASP A 9 8.49 -2.60 7.42
C ASP A 9 7.24 -2.32 8.25
N PHE A 10 6.12 -2.92 7.84
CA PHE A 10 4.83 -2.86 8.53
C PHE A 10 4.47 -4.15 9.28
N ARG A 11 5.36 -5.15 9.32
CA ARG A 11 5.06 -6.49 9.87
C ARG A 11 4.68 -6.46 11.36
N ALA A 12 5.26 -5.57 12.14
CA ALA A 12 4.91 -5.40 13.56
C ALA A 12 3.74 -4.42 13.79
N GLY A 13 3.20 -3.85 12.72
CA GLY A 13 2.20 -2.79 12.79
C GLY A 13 2.80 -1.44 13.21
N LYS A 14 2.48 -0.39 12.46
CA LYS A 14 2.86 0.99 12.78
C LYS A 14 1.93 1.97 12.07
N PRO A 15 1.80 3.22 12.56
CA PRO A 15 1.09 4.25 11.83
C PRO A 15 1.68 4.45 10.43
N VAL A 16 0.83 4.54 9.40
CA VAL A 16 1.28 4.76 8.02
C VAL A 16 2.09 6.04 7.90
N GLY A 17 1.70 7.09 8.62
CA GLY A 17 2.40 8.39 8.60
C GLY A 17 3.72 8.43 9.36
N ARG A 18 4.09 7.36 10.10
CA ARG A 18 5.29 7.37 10.95
C ARG A 18 6.57 7.61 10.16
N ASP A 19 6.73 6.91 9.06
CA ASP A 19 7.98 6.92 8.28
C ASP A 19 7.75 7.41 6.83
N ILE A 20 6.57 7.97 6.52
CA ILE A 20 6.20 8.36 5.15
C ILE A 20 7.10 9.45 4.57
N ASP A 21 7.71 10.26 5.42
CA ASP A 21 8.64 11.32 5.06
C ASP A 21 10.12 10.98 5.41
N ALA A 22 10.40 9.70 5.65
CA ALA A 22 11.76 9.25 5.91
C ALA A 22 12.68 9.57 4.72
N ASP A 23 13.98 9.75 5.02
CA ASP A 23 15.00 10.01 3.99
C ASP A 23 15.31 8.72 3.20
N ASP A 24 14.37 8.28 2.42
CA ASP A 24 14.45 7.13 1.53
C ASP A 24 14.17 7.55 0.08
N ALA A 25 14.99 7.08 -0.84
CA ALA A 25 14.90 7.48 -2.24
C ALA A 25 13.57 7.05 -2.89
N GLN A 26 13.03 5.88 -2.54
CA GLN A 26 11.77 5.39 -3.10
C GLN A 26 10.59 6.23 -2.59
N LEU A 27 10.57 6.59 -1.30
CA LEU A 27 9.54 7.46 -0.75
C LEU A 27 9.60 8.87 -1.37
N ARG A 28 10.80 9.43 -1.52
CA ARG A 28 10.97 10.74 -2.18
C ARG A 28 10.45 10.74 -3.62
N ASN A 29 10.76 9.69 -4.38
CA ASN A 29 10.34 9.57 -5.77
C ASN A 29 8.82 9.53 -5.95
N CYS A 30 8.10 8.95 -4.99
CA CYS A 30 6.66 8.80 -5.03
C CYS A 30 5.90 9.83 -4.17
N GLY A 31 6.61 10.66 -3.42
CA GLY A 31 6.00 11.63 -2.51
C GLY A 31 5.30 10.98 -1.30
N GLY A 32 5.63 9.74 -0.99
CA GLY A 32 5.06 8.87 0.03
C GLY A 32 5.06 7.41 -0.43
N TYR A 33 4.16 6.59 0.12
CA TYR A 33 4.03 5.21 -0.32
C TYR A 33 3.26 5.12 -1.64
N ASP A 34 3.82 4.38 -2.58
CA ASP A 34 3.21 3.95 -3.84
C ASP A 34 4.00 2.74 -4.35
N HIS A 35 3.95 1.64 -3.57
CA HIS A 35 4.86 0.52 -3.76
C HIS A 35 4.13 -0.81 -3.67
N ASN A 36 4.53 -1.76 -4.51
CA ASN A 36 4.08 -3.13 -4.45
C ASN A 36 4.84 -3.89 -3.36
N PHE A 37 4.11 -4.43 -2.40
CA PHE A 37 4.62 -5.36 -1.40
C PHE A 37 4.46 -6.78 -1.91
N CYS A 38 5.56 -7.53 -1.90
CA CYS A 38 5.54 -8.95 -2.24
C CYS A 38 4.96 -9.73 -1.07
N LEU A 39 3.97 -10.53 -1.35
CA LEU A 39 3.25 -11.36 -0.40
C LEU A 39 3.69 -12.82 -0.56
N PRO A 40 3.48 -13.70 0.45
CA PRO A 40 3.64 -15.13 0.25
C PRO A 40 2.73 -15.62 -0.88
N ASP A 41 3.32 -16.09 -1.98
CA ASP A 41 2.58 -16.55 -3.17
C ASP A 41 2.25 -18.05 -3.05
N THR A 42 1.28 -18.37 -2.20
CA THR A 42 0.82 -19.75 -1.99
C THR A 42 -0.31 -20.15 -2.92
N GLY A 43 -0.98 -19.17 -3.55
CA GLY A 43 -2.20 -19.36 -4.32
C GLY A 43 -3.46 -19.48 -3.46
N ASP A 44 -3.31 -19.65 -2.14
CA ASP A 44 -4.42 -19.70 -1.20
C ASP A 44 -4.83 -18.31 -0.70
N LEU A 45 -6.10 -18.18 -0.28
CA LEU A 45 -6.59 -16.95 0.32
C LEU A 45 -5.92 -16.73 1.68
N TYR A 46 -5.30 -15.56 1.88
CA TYR A 46 -4.70 -15.21 3.16
C TYR A 46 -4.85 -13.71 3.47
N GLU A 47 -4.65 -13.35 4.75
CA GLU A 47 -4.72 -11.97 5.21
C GLU A 47 -3.43 -11.22 4.84
N ALA A 48 -3.53 -10.36 3.83
CA ALA A 48 -2.40 -9.60 3.30
C ALA A 48 -2.10 -8.33 4.12
N ALA A 49 -3.13 -7.68 4.63
CA ALA A 49 -2.99 -6.44 5.37
C ALA A 49 -4.17 -6.19 6.31
N VAL A 50 -3.89 -5.50 7.40
CA VAL A 50 -4.90 -4.92 8.30
C VAL A 50 -4.62 -3.43 8.43
N LEU A 51 -5.60 -2.62 8.12
CA LEU A 51 -5.55 -1.16 8.26
C LEU A 51 -6.61 -0.72 9.27
N SER A 52 -6.21 0.03 10.28
CA SER A 52 -7.14 0.55 11.29
C SER A 52 -6.96 2.05 11.51
N SER A 53 -8.07 2.72 11.84
CA SER A 53 -8.09 4.13 12.18
C SER A 53 -8.55 4.29 13.62
N PRO A 54 -7.68 4.70 14.56
CA PRO A 54 -8.07 4.97 15.94
C PRO A 54 -9.11 6.08 16.05
N LYS A 55 -9.11 7.02 15.10
CA LYS A 55 -10.03 8.16 15.09
C LYS A 55 -11.47 7.75 14.78
N SER A 56 -11.67 6.82 13.86
CA SER A 56 -13.02 6.35 13.47
C SER A 56 -13.42 5.02 14.11
N GLY A 57 -12.46 4.27 14.66
CA GLY A 57 -12.64 2.90 15.14
C GLY A 57 -12.81 1.86 14.01
N ILE A 58 -12.70 2.27 12.74
CA ILE A 58 -12.85 1.35 11.60
C ILE A 58 -11.57 0.55 11.43
N THR A 59 -11.74 -0.76 11.23
CA THR A 59 -10.67 -1.69 10.84
C THR A 59 -11.05 -2.38 9.55
N MET A 60 -10.13 -2.38 8.59
CA MET A 60 -10.26 -3.06 7.30
C MET A 60 -9.24 -4.18 7.23
N LYS A 61 -9.70 -5.38 6.90
CA LYS A 61 -8.85 -6.53 6.58
C LYS A 61 -8.87 -6.79 5.08
N THR A 62 -7.70 -6.93 4.50
CA THR A 62 -7.54 -7.25 3.08
C THR A 62 -7.09 -8.69 2.95
N LEU A 63 -7.93 -9.53 2.35
CA LEU A 63 -7.62 -10.92 2.05
C LEU A 63 -7.44 -11.07 0.54
N THR A 64 -6.48 -11.87 0.12
CA THR A 64 -6.19 -12.05 -1.30
C THR A 64 -5.53 -13.39 -1.59
N THR A 65 -5.66 -13.83 -2.84
CA THR A 65 -4.87 -14.92 -3.43
C THR A 65 -3.77 -14.37 -4.35
N MET A 66 -3.64 -13.04 -4.44
CA MET A 66 -2.65 -12.39 -5.31
C MET A 66 -1.27 -12.37 -4.68
N PRO A 67 -0.19 -12.37 -5.49
CA PRO A 67 1.18 -12.38 -4.99
C PRO A 67 1.64 -11.01 -4.46
N GLY A 68 0.90 -9.95 -4.67
CA GLY A 68 1.27 -8.60 -4.27
C GLY A 68 0.12 -7.73 -3.81
N VAL A 69 0.46 -6.70 -3.06
CA VAL A 69 -0.44 -5.61 -2.70
C VAL A 69 0.28 -4.27 -2.84
N GLN A 70 -0.31 -3.35 -3.59
CA GLN A 70 0.15 -1.97 -3.67
C GLN A 70 -0.38 -1.21 -2.48
N LEU A 71 0.50 -0.54 -1.75
CA LEU A 71 0.14 0.48 -0.78
C LEU A 71 0.33 1.85 -1.42
N TYR A 72 -0.75 2.59 -1.57
CA TYR A 72 -0.75 3.95 -2.09
C TYR A 72 -1.37 4.92 -1.09
N THR A 73 -0.67 6.00 -0.77
CA THR A 73 -1.08 6.97 0.26
C THR A 73 -1.62 8.26 -0.31
N ALA A 74 -2.26 8.21 -1.49
CA ALA A 74 -2.90 9.36 -2.14
C ALA A 74 -1.97 10.59 -2.24
N ASN A 75 -0.73 10.36 -2.67
CA ASN A 75 0.34 11.36 -2.66
C ASN A 75 0.09 12.54 -3.59
N PHE A 76 -0.78 12.35 -4.58
CA PHE A 76 -1.11 13.34 -5.62
C PHE A 76 -2.61 13.69 -5.64
N LEU A 77 -3.34 13.32 -4.57
CA LEU A 77 -4.75 13.66 -4.44
C LEU A 77 -4.92 15.16 -4.21
N GLY A 78 -5.84 15.76 -4.95
CA GLY A 78 -6.36 17.10 -4.70
C GLY A 78 -5.40 18.29 -4.88
N PRO A 79 -5.84 19.47 -4.36
CA PRO A 79 -7.06 19.67 -3.57
C PRO A 79 -8.33 19.66 -4.44
N TRP A 80 -9.34 18.86 -4.06
CA TRP A 80 -10.63 18.78 -4.75
C TRP A 80 -11.79 18.84 -3.76
N ALA A 81 -12.85 19.57 -4.16
CA ALA A 81 -14.09 19.59 -3.40
C ALA A 81 -14.86 18.27 -3.60
N GLY A 82 -15.16 17.60 -2.51
CA GLY A 82 -15.95 16.37 -2.47
C GLY A 82 -17.38 16.62 -2.00
N LYS A 83 -18.07 15.54 -1.64
CA LYS A 83 -19.43 15.61 -1.11
C LYS A 83 -19.49 16.47 0.16
N GLY A 84 -20.57 17.27 0.27
CA GLY A 84 -20.85 18.05 1.48
C GLY A 84 -19.81 19.12 1.80
N GLY A 85 -19.01 19.55 0.81
CA GLY A 85 -17.96 20.56 1.00
C GLY A 85 -16.67 20.01 1.63
N THR A 86 -16.56 18.71 1.81
CA THR A 86 -15.32 18.07 2.28
C THR A 86 -14.23 18.25 1.22
N MET A 87 -13.06 18.73 1.62
CA MET A 87 -11.91 18.82 0.73
C MET A 87 -11.12 17.50 0.75
N TYR A 88 -10.84 16.98 -0.43
CA TYR A 88 -9.89 15.87 -0.62
C TYR A 88 -8.54 16.45 -0.96
N ASP A 89 -7.53 16.09 -0.21
CA ASP A 89 -6.19 16.63 -0.34
C ASP A 89 -5.14 15.53 -0.23
N LYS A 90 -3.89 15.90 -0.52
CA LYS A 90 -2.72 15.03 -0.43
C LYS A 90 -2.74 14.21 0.86
N ARG A 91 -2.54 12.90 0.72
CA ARG A 91 -2.54 11.94 1.84
C ARG A 91 -3.88 11.83 2.59
N GLY A 92 -4.97 12.23 1.95
CA GLY A 92 -6.32 12.14 2.51
C GLY A 92 -6.94 10.74 2.43
N ALA A 93 -6.26 9.78 1.82
CA ALA A 93 -6.73 8.41 1.65
C ALA A 93 -5.58 7.41 1.65
N VAL A 94 -5.91 6.13 1.83
CA VAL A 94 -5.01 4.99 1.68
C VAL A 94 -5.69 3.95 0.81
N CYS A 95 -4.96 3.45 -0.19
CA CYS A 95 -5.41 2.36 -1.06
C CYS A 95 -4.55 1.11 -0.79
N LEU A 96 -5.22 -0.04 -0.72
CA LEU A 96 -4.60 -1.37 -0.71
C LEU A 96 -5.11 -2.14 -1.93
N GLU A 97 -4.23 -2.31 -2.92
CA GLU A 97 -4.58 -2.80 -4.25
C GLU A 97 -3.94 -4.18 -4.46
N THR A 98 -4.73 -5.24 -4.31
CA THR A 98 -4.22 -6.60 -4.51
C THR A 98 -4.01 -6.87 -5.99
N GLN A 99 -2.84 -7.41 -6.37
CA GLN A 99 -2.44 -7.46 -7.77
C GLN A 99 -1.39 -8.53 -8.06
N PHE A 100 -1.25 -8.88 -9.34
CA PHE A 100 0.01 -9.41 -9.85
C PHE A 100 1.08 -8.33 -9.81
N TYR A 101 2.36 -8.71 -9.74
CA TYR A 101 3.42 -7.71 -9.72
C TYR A 101 3.39 -6.82 -10.97
N PRO A 102 3.71 -5.53 -10.83
CA PRO A 102 3.83 -4.64 -11.98
C PRO A 102 4.74 -5.26 -13.05
N ASN A 103 4.31 -5.16 -14.31
CA ASN A 103 5.01 -5.74 -15.47
C ASN A 103 5.20 -7.26 -15.45
N ALA A 104 4.37 -7.99 -14.69
CA ALA A 104 4.50 -9.45 -14.55
C ALA A 104 4.53 -10.19 -15.90
N MET A 105 3.82 -9.70 -16.91
CA MET A 105 3.75 -10.32 -18.23
C MET A 105 5.11 -10.38 -18.95
N ARG A 106 6.02 -9.46 -18.63
CA ARG A 106 7.35 -9.36 -19.26
C ARG A 106 8.49 -9.89 -18.39
N CYS A 107 8.24 -10.08 -17.10
CA CYS A 107 9.27 -10.55 -16.18
C CYS A 107 9.18 -12.07 -16.02
N GLU A 108 10.24 -12.77 -16.40
CA GLU A 108 10.37 -14.19 -16.09
C GLU A 108 10.44 -14.41 -14.58
N GLY A 109 9.83 -15.49 -14.10
CA GLY A 109 9.79 -15.83 -12.68
C GLY A 109 8.68 -15.13 -11.89
N PHE A 110 7.97 -14.15 -12.45
CA PHE A 110 6.78 -13.59 -11.81
C PHE A 110 5.55 -14.42 -12.18
N ARG A 111 4.68 -14.65 -11.19
CA ARG A 111 3.36 -15.25 -11.44
C ARG A 111 2.57 -14.37 -12.39
N LYS A 112 1.93 -15.01 -13.37
CA LYS A 112 1.17 -14.35 -14.43
C LYS A 112 -0.32 -14.60 -14.26
N PRO A 113 -1.19 -13.65 -14.69
CA PRO A 113 -2.61 -13.93 -14.83
C PRO A 113 -2.80 -15.10 -15.80
N SER A 114 -3.65 -16.02 -15.42
CA SER A 114 -4.06 -17.18 -16.24
C SER A 114 -5.17 -16.81 -17.21
#